data_6c88712ed15f029af42204f196618a44
#
_entry.id   6c88712ed15f029af42204f196618a44
#
_cell.length_a   1.000
_cell.length_b   1.000
_cell.length_c   1.000
_cell.angle_alpha   90.00
_cell.angle_beta   90.00
_cell.angle_gamma   90.00
#
_symmetry.space_group_name_H-M   'P 1'
#
loop_
_entity.id
_entity.type
_entity.pdbx_description
1 polymer ?
#
loop_
_entity_poly.entity_id
_entity_poly.type
_entity_poly.pdbx_seq_one_letter_code
_entity_poly.pdbx_strand_id
1 'polypeptide(L)'
;MQDRIAKVPVRGGRSQKEIKNGFDDLVFVPAQLAKCPVDYFKEKISSKTILGKNSLRPVEIETPILIAAMSFGALSKNAKIALAKGSARAGTVANTGEGGMLPEERQFADRLTIQYSTGRFGIDEEILKKADIVEIKIGQGAKGGQGGLLQKEKLTAEVAAVRGVKMGLDVHSPAYHCDIKNADDLKAKVDWLRGLSGGVPIAVKLAAGDIKKDVAVAVKANPDIIAIDGGWGGTGAAPEVMLDETGIPALPALIAAREILDDMNMKVKAKQELWIAGGFYTGGDVAKALALGADAVFMGSAMLAALGCVGCNLCYTGQCPKGVATQDPKLAKNIDVDAAANNVANFIKHCNEEIKMIAGATGHNDIHNLNKDDLRSLTAEVSQITGVKLAGE
;
A
#
# COMPACT_ATOMS: atom_id res chain seq x y z
N MET A 1 16.70 15.08 -26.20
CA MET A 1 17.11 13.88 -26.96
C MET A 1 18.53 13.42 -26.62
N GLN A 2 19.51 14.31 -26.50
CA GLN A 2 20.90 13.96 -26.12
C GLN A 2 21.02 13.40 -24.70
N ASP A 3 20.24 13.87 -23.72
CA ASP A 3 20.26 13.35 -22.34
C ASP A 3 19.68 11.93 -22.23
N ARG A 4 18.87 11.48 -23.19
CA ARG A 4 18.35 10.10 -23.23
C ARG A 4 19.39 9.07 -23.67
N ILE A 5 20.52 9.51 -24.23
CA ILE A 5 21.59 8.62 -24.73
C ILE A 5 22.58 8.26 -23.60
N ALA A 6 22.73 9.11 -22.59
CA ALA A 6 23.76 8.96 -21.56
C ALA A 6 23.27 8.27 -20.26
N LYS A 7 22.01 8.47 -19.87
CA LYS A 7 21.35 7.84 -18.70
C LYS A 7 19.85 7.81 -18.90
N VAL A 8 19.21 6.69 -18.60
CA VAL A 8 17.75 6.65 -18.54
C VAL A 8 17.30 7.59 -17.42
N PRO A 9 16.50 8.63 -17.73
CA PRO A 9 16.13 9.63 -16.73
C PRO A 9 15.29 9.00 -15.62
N VAL A 10 15.67 9.30 -14.39
CA VAL A 10 14.87 8.96 -13.19
C VAL A 10 13.91 10.09 -12.92
N ARG A 11 12.65 9.78 -12.69
CA ARG A 11 11.59 10.74 -12.38
C ARG A 11 10.87 10.35 -11.10
N GLY A 12 10.48 11.33 -10.32
CA GLY A 12 9.53 11.13 -9.22
C GLY A 12 8.10 11.37 -9.68
N GLY A 13 7.15 10.84 -8.93
CA GLY A 13 5.72 11.02 -9.19
C GLY A 13 5.04 9.77 -9.69
N ARG A 14 4.11 9.94 -10.64
CA ARG A 14 3.30 8.87 -11.24
C ARG A 14 3.45 8.91 -12.76
N SER A 15 2.86 7.91 -13.43
CA SER A 15 2.68 7.95 -14.90
C SER A 15 2.07 9.28 -15.33
N GLN A 16 2.52 9.78 -16.48
CA GLN A 16 1.92 10.94 -17.15
C GLN A 16 0.83 10.53 -18.14
N LYS A 17 0.62 9.23 -18.35
CA LYS A 17 -0.50 8.75 -19.17
C LYS A 17 -1.80 9.01 -18.43
N GLU A 18 -2.77 9.61 -19.11
CA GLU A 18 -4.14 9.75 -18.64
C GLU A 18 -4.84 8.39 -18.78
N ILE A 19 -4.62 7.52 -17.81
CA ILE A 19 -5.32 6.25 -17.78
C ILE A 19 -6.29 6.31 -16.61
N LYS A 20 -7.56 6.11 -16.89
CA LYS A 20 -8.61 6.00 -15.87
C LYS A 20 -8.33 4.78 -14.99
N ASN A 21 -8.44 4.94 -13.67
CA ASN A 21 -8.27 3.82 -12.76
C ASN A 21 -9.45 2.83 -12.78
N GLY A 22 -10.56 3.22 -13.42
CA GLY A 22 -11.79 2.43 -13.57
C GLY A 22 -12.73 2.48 -12.36
N PHE A 23 -12.26 2.90 -11.18
CA PHE A 23 -13.12 3.03 -10.01
C PHE A 23 -14.15 4.17 -10.17
N ASP A 24 -13.83 5.22 -10.92
CA ASP A 24 -14.74 6.34 -11.19
C ASP A 24 -15.97 5.92 -12.02
N ASP A 25 -15.86 4.85 -12.79
CA ASP A 25 -16.95 4.30 -13.59
C ASP A 25 -17.85 3.31 -12.81
N LEU A 26 -17.67 3.21 -11.49
CA LEU A 26 -18.50 2.43 -10.59
C LEU A 26 -19.28 3.35 -9.64
N VAL A 27 -20.55 3.03 -9.38
CA VAL A 27 -21.40 3.74 -8.41
C VAL A 27 -22.09 2.73 -7.50
N PHE A 28 -22.39 3.15 -6.26
CA PHE A 28 -23.18 2.36 -5.33
C PHE A 28 -24.66 2.51 -5.59
N VAL A 29 -25.42 1.44 -5.37
CA VAL A 29 -26.88 1.39 -5.45
C VAL A 29 -27.46 1.62 -4.05
N PRO A 30 -28.15 2.73 -3.81
CA PRO A 30 -28.70 3.01 -2.49
C PRO A 30 -29.84 2.04 -2.15
N ALA A 31 -29.85 1.58 -0.92
CA ALA A 31 -30.96 0.79 -0.36
C ALA A 31 -32.19 1.70 -0.14
N GLN A 32 -33.41 1.16 -0.34
CA GLN A 32 -34.67 1.88 -0.13
C GLN A 32 -35.77 0.91 0.39
N LEU A 33 -36.63 0.42 -0.49
CA LEU A 33 -37.76 -0.45 -0.13
C LEU A 33 -37.42 -1.94 -0.15
N ALA A 34 -36.64 -2.39 -1.13
CA ALA A 34 -36.25 -3.79 -1.25
C ALA A 34 -35.23 -4.21 -0.19
N LYS A 35 -34.43 -3.28 0.30
CA LYS A 35 -33.47 -3.42 1.38
C LYS A 35 -33.47 -2.12 2.16
N CYS A 36 -33.66 -2.16 3.47
CA CYS A 36 -33.63 -0.93 4.27
C CYS A 36 -32.21 -0.40 4.41
N PRO A 37 -31.97 0.91 4.25
CA PRO A 37 -30.69 1.51 4.60
C PRO A 37 -30.49 1.47 6.11
N VAL A 38 -29.24 1.52 6.56
CA VAL A 38 -28.87 1.76 7.96
C VAL A 38 -28.75 3.27 8.18
N ASP A 39 -29.45 3.79 9.19
CA ASP A 39 -29.43 5.22 9.48
C ASP A 39 -28.07 5.63 10.09
N TYR A 40 -27.18 6.16 9.24
CA TYR A 40 -25.84 6.56 9.63
C TYR A 40 -25.81 7.51 10.85
N PHE A 41 -26.83 8.34 11.05
CA PHE A 41 -26.89 9.28 12.16
C PHE A 41 -27.40 8.70 13.48
N LYS A 42 -28.03 7.52 13.45
CA LYS A 42 -28.64 6.89 14.61
C LYS A 42 -28.05 5.53 14.96
N GLU A 43 -27.50 4.85 13.96
CA GLU A 43 -27.03 3.48 14.10
C GLU A 43 -25.51 3.40 13.96
N LYS A 44 -24.90 2.50 14.71
CA LYS A 44 -23.45 2.27 14.64
C LYS A 44 -23.11 1.42 13.42
N ILE A 45 -22.24 1.92 12.56
CA ILE A 45 -21.65 1.19 11.45
C ILE A 45 -20.20 0.85 11.79
N SER A 46 -19.86 -0.44 11.77
CA SER A 46 -18.53 -0.93 12.07
C SER A 46 -17.57 -0.68 10.90
N SER A 47 -16.36 -0.20 11.21
CA SER A 47 -15.23 -0.15 10.27
C SER A 47 -14.02 -0.91 10.80
N LYS A 48 -14.16 -1.58 11.94
CA LYS A 48 -13.08 -2.38 12.51
C LYS A 48 -12.61 -3.43 11.53
N THR A 49 -11.31 -3.47 11.32
CA THR A 49 -10.67 -4.38 10.38
C THR A 49 -9.65 -5.23 11.13
N ILE A 50 -9.67 -6.53 10.93
CA ILE A 50 -8.69 -7.45 11.48
C ILE A 50 -7.75 -7.86 10.36
N LEU A 51 -6.47 -7.61 10.54
CA LEU A 51 -5.40 -7.94 9.60
C LEU A 51 -4.69 -9.22 10.01
N GLY A 52 -4.50 -10.13 9.07
CA GLY A 52 -3.90 -11.43 9.33
C GLY A 52 -4.78 -12.31 10.23
N LYS A 53 -6.07 -12.41 9.94
CA LYS A 53 -7.08 -13.15 10.74
C LYS A 53 -6.66 -14.59 11.09
N ASN A 54 -5.82 -15.21 10.25
CA ASN A 54 -5.36 -16.59 10.44
C ASN A 54 -3.96 -16.69 11.09
N SER A 55 -3.30 -15.56 11.37
CA SER A 55 -2.04 -15.53 12.10
C SER A 55 -2.23 -15.82 13.59
N LEU A 56 -1.15 -16.14 14.31
CA LEU A 56 -1.21 -16.31 15.76
C LEU A 56 -1.45 -15.00 16.51
N ARG A 57 -1.09 -13.87 15.89
CA ARG A 57 -1.20 -12.53 16.49
C ARG A 57 -1.83 -11.56 15.48
N PRO A 58 -3.14 -11.69 15.20
CA PRO A 58 -3.83 -10.78 14.29
C PRO A 58 -3.78 -9.34 14.82
N VAL A 59 -3.84 -8.37 13.90
CA VAL A 59 -3.78 -6.94 14.22
C VAL A 59 -5.14 -6.31 13.99
N GLU A 60 -5.78 -5.80 15.04
CA GLU A 60 -7.03 -5.04 14.94
C GLU A 60 -6.74 -3.55 14.71
N ILE A 61 -7.45 -2.94 13.77
CA ILE A 61 -7.39 -1.52 13.40
C ILE A 61 -8.80 -0.94 13.20
N GLU A 62 -8.92 0.40 13.28
CA GLU A 62 -10.21 1.10 13.25
C GLU A 62 -10.74 1.36 11.82
N THR A 63 -9.96 1.08 10.79
CA THR A 63 -10.25 1.43 9.38
C THR A 63 -9.55 0.46 8.43
N PRO A 64 -10.09 0.14 7.25
CA PRO A 64 -9.42 -0.71 6.26
C PRO A 64 -8.28 0.01 5.51
N ILE A 65 -7.99 1.28 5.86
CA ILE A 65 -6.99 2.11 5.19
C ILE A 65 -5.64 1.95 5.87
N LEU A 66 -4.62 1.56 5.11
CA LEU A 66 -3.24 1.37 5.55
C LEU A 66 -2.33 2.43 4.93
N ILE A 67 -1.32 2.89 5.65
CA ILE A 67 -0.29 3.75 5.09
C ILE A 67 0.66 2.90 4.23
N ALA A 68 0.79 3.25 2.95
CA ALA A 68 1.65 2.52 2.02
C ALA A 68 3.14 2.63 2.41
N ALA A 69 3.92 1.62 1.99
CA ALA A 69 5.36 1.55 2.22
C ALA A 69 6.10 2.73 1.58
N MET A 70 6.75 3.54 2.40
CA MET A 70 7.54 4.71 1.99
C MET A 70 8.81 4.79 2.84
N SER A 71 9.97 4.55 2.22
CA SER A 71 11.23 4.37 2.95
C SER A 71 11.83 5.67 3.49
N PHE A 72 12.54 5.57 4.62
CA PHE A 72 13.46 6.61 5.06
C PHE A 72 14.61 6.76 4.06
N GLY A 73 14.93 7.99 3.73
CA GLY A 73 15.83 8.35 2.61
C GLY A 73 15.05 8.76 1.35
N ALA A 74 13.95 8.09 1.01
CA ALA A 74 12.99 8.61 0.03
C ALA A 74 12.15 9.74 0.66
N LEU A 75 11.64 9.53 1.87
CA LEU A 75 11.03 10.56 2.69
C LEU A 75 12.01 11.08 3.76
N SER A 76 11.79 12.31 4.21
CA SER A 76 12.51 12.90 5.33
C SER A 76 12.13 12.20 6.65
N LYS A 77 12.99 12.33 7.66
CA LYS A 77 12.74 11.85 9.02
C LYS A 77 11.44 12.44 9.59
N ASN A 78 11.23 13.75 9.42
CA ASN A 78 10.02 14.42 9.88
C ASN A 78 8.75 13.86 9.24
N ALA A 79 8.78 13.58 7.94
CA ALA A 79 7.67 12.95 7.24
C ALA A 79 7.37 11.54 7.77
N LYS A 80 8.42 10.74 8.04
CA LYS A 80 8.27 9.39 8.59
C LYS A 80 7.67 9.41 9.99
N ILE A 81 8.14 10.31 10.86
CA ILE A 81 7.60 10.49 12.21
C ILE A 81 6.14 10.97 12.16
N ALA A 82 5.82 11.90 11.25
CA ALA A 82 4.45 12.39 11.09
C ALA A 82 3.49 11.27 10.62
N LEU A 83 3.93 10.41 9.70
CA LEU A 83 3.15 9.23 9.29
C LEU A 83 2.94 8.24 10.44
N ALA A 84 3.97 7.95 11.22
CA ALA A 84 3.87 7.06 12.38
C ALA A 84 2.90 7.60 13.45
N LYS A 85 3.03 8.87 13.84
CA LYS A 85 2.08 9.54 14.76
C LYS A 85 0.66 9.60 14.17
N GLY A 86 0.55 9.90 12.88
CA GLY A 86 -0.74 9.98 12.17
C GLY A 86 -1.45 8.63 12.12
N SER A 87 -0.72 7.53 11.87
CA SER A 87 -1.27 6.19 11.90
C SER A 87 -1.81 5.80 13.28
N ALA A 88 -1.07 6.09 14.35
CA ALA A 88 -1.50 5.85 15.73
C ALA A 88 -2.77 6.64 16.07
N ARG A 89 -2.81 7.96 15.73
CA ARG A 89 -3.98 8.82 15.96
C ARG A 89 -5.22 8.40 15.16
N ALA A 90 -5.02 7.72 14.02
CA ALA A 90 -6.11 7.20 13.19
C ALA A 90 -6.50 5.76 13.52
N GLY A 91 -5.74 5.06 14.38
CA GLY A 91 -5.96 3.66 14.71
C GLY A 91 -5.65 2.72 13.53
N THR A 92 -4.62 3.01 12.74
CA THR A 92 -4.18 2.17 11.60
C THR A 92 -2.69 1.83 11.67
N VAL A 93 -2.16 1.24 10.60
CA VAL A 93 -0.80 0.71 10.50
C VAL A 93 0.09 1.63 9.68
N ALA A 94 1.29 1.97 10.23
CA ALA A 94 2.39 2.56 9.46
C ALA A 94 3.25 1.48 8.80
N ASN A 95 4.07 1.86 7.81
CA ASN A 95 4.98 0.94 7.10
C ASN A 95 6.36 1.59 6.94
N THR A 96 7.41 0.83 7.28
CA THR A 96 8.79 1.32 7.17
C THR A 96 9.22 1.58 5.73
N GLY A 97 8.69 0.81 4.78
CA GLY A 97 9.27 0.70 3.44
C GLY A 97 10.63 -0.03 3.47
N GLU A 98 11.33 -0.03 2.34
CA GLU A 98 12.56 -0.80 2.12
C GLU A 98 13.84 -0.19 2.70
N GLY A 99 13.74 0.87 3.48
CA GLY A 99 14.89 1.67 3.93
C GLY A 99 15.38 1.39 5.36
N GLY A 100 14.95 0.30 5.98
CA GLY A 100 15.15 0.06 7.41
C GLY A 100 14.10 0.75 8.26
N MET A 101 14.17 0.57 9.56
CA MET A 101 13.25 1.12 10.56
C MET A 101 13.93 2.24 11.35
N LEU A 102 13.33 3.43 11.34
CA LEU A 102 13.72 4.47 12.30
C LEU A 102 13.24 4.11 13.71
N PRO A 103 14.06 4.32 14.76
CA PRO A 103 13.61 4.12 16.14
C PRO A 103 12.34 4.89 16.46
N GLU A 104 12.22 6.11 15.95
CA GLU A 104 11.06 6.98 16.16
C GLU A 104 9.80 6.46 15.44
N GLU A 105 9.92 5.74 14.33
CA GLU A 105 8.75 5.09 13.71
C GLU A 105 8.16 4.06 14.67
N ARG A 106 9.01 3.20 15.27
CA ARG A 106 8.53 2.21 16.24
C ARG A 106 7.98 2.87 17.49
N GLN A 107 8.60 3.96 17.94
CA GLN A 107 8.19 4.67 19.14
C GLN A 107 6.79 5.29 19.01
N PHE A 108 6.45 5.84 17.83
CA PHE A 108 5.24 6.63 17.63
C PHE A 108 4.12 5.90 16.90
N ALA A 109 4.38 4.77 16.25
CA ALA A 109 3.35 3.95 15.64
C ALA A 109 2.84 2.90 16.63
N ASP A 110 1.52 2.84 16.86
CA ASP A 110 0.91 1.77 17.65
C ASP A 110 1.05 0.42 16.94
N ARG A 111 0.92 0.43 15.60
CA ARG A 111 1.08 -0.73 14.74
C ARG A 111 2.03 -0.39 13.59
N LEU A 112 3.04 -1.24 13.37
CA LEU A 112 4.09 -1.01 12.38
C LEU A 112 4.32 -2.25 11.52
N THR A 113 4.18 -2.09 10.21
CA THR A 113 4.67 -3.07 9.24
C THR A 113 6.14 -2.84 8.98
N ILE A 114 6.96 -3.88 9.14
CA ILE A 114 8.36 -3.87 8.74
C ILE A 114 8.49 -4.60 7.40
N GLN A 115 9.09 -3.90 6.42
CA GLN A 115 9.20 -4.42 5.07
C GLN A 115 10.51 -5.19 4.86
N TYR A 116 10.39 -6.48 4.57
CA TYR A 116 11.48 -7.36 4.18
C TYR A 116 11.68 -7.29 2.67
N SER A 117 12.58 -6.42 2.23
CA SER A 117 12.82 -6.14 0.80
C SER A 117 13.99 -6.93 0.23
N THR A 118 14.18 -6.88 -1.09
CA THR A 118 15.28 -7.54 -1.80
C THR A 118 16.67 -7.05 -1.37
N GLY A 119 16.76 -5.78 -0.94
CA GLY A 119 18.05 -5.17 -0.51
C GLY A 119 18.41 -5.41 0.94
N ARG A 120 17.49 -5.90 1.78
CA ARG A 120 17.70 -6.17 3.23
C ARG A 120 18.25 -4.97 4.00
N PHE A 121 18.05 -3.74 3.52
CA PHE A 121 18.62 -2.54 4.13
C PHE A 121 18.11 -2.34 5.57
N GLY A 122 19.05 -2.34 6.53
CA GLY A 122 18.75 -2.11 7.95
C GLY A 122 17.79 -3.14 8.55
N ILE A 123 17.78 -4.36 8.01
CA ILE A 123 16.93 -5.46 8.49
C ILE A 123 17.81 -6.56 9.05
N ASP A 124 17.63 -6.81 10.33
CA ASP A 124 18.16 -7.97 11.07
C ASP A 124 17.04 -8.65 11.88
N GLU A 125 17.37 -9.72 12.59
CA GLU A 125 16.40 -10.46 13.38
C GLU A 125 15.79 -9.63 14.52
N GLU A 126 16.58 -8.75 15.16
CA GLU A 126 16.11 -7.90 16.26
C GLU A 126 15.14 -6.82 15.78
N ILE A 127 15.34 -6.31 14.57
CA ILE A 127 14.41 -5.40 13.93
C ILE A 127 13.11 -6.12 13.57
N LEU A 128 13.20 -7.31 12.96
CA LEU A 128 12.02 -8.11 12.56
C LEU A 128 11.13 -8.51 13.74
N LYS A 129 11.71 -8.79 14.92
CA LYS A 129 10.96 -9.07 16.16
C LYS A 129 10.11 -7.91 16.65
N LYS A 130 10.39 -6.67 16.21
CA LYS A 130 9.64 -5.46 16.58
C LYS A 130 8.42 -5.20 15.69
N ALA A 131 8.21 -6.02 14.66
CA ALA A 131 7.09 -5.87 13.73
C ALA A 131 5.76 -6.28 14.37
N ASP A 132 4.70 -5.57 14.01
CA ASP A 132 3.33 -6.03 14.19
C ASP A 132 2.84 -6.79 12.93
N ILE A 133 3.41 -6.49 11.76
CA ILE A 133 3.22 -7.20 10.50
C ILE A 133 4.58 -7.23 9.77
N VAL A 134 4.93 -8.34 9.14
CA VAL A 134 6.09 -8.40 8.23
C VAL A 134 5.61 -8.48 6.79
N GLU A 135 6.08 -7.57 5.94
CA GLU A 135 5.75 -7.54 4.51
C GLU A 135 6.96 -7.96 3.68
N ILE A 136 6.90 -9.13 3.04
CA ILE A 136 7.89 -9.57 2.04
C ILE A 136 7.59 -8.81 0.75
N LYS A 137 8.45 -7.86 0.39
CA LYS A 137 8.32 -7.09 -0.85
C LYS A 137 8.97 -7.83 -2.02
N ILE A 138 8.18 -8.41 -2.88
CA ILE A 138 8.65 -8.95 -4.17
C ILE A 138 8.77 -7.83 -5.20
N GLY A 139 7.79 -6.90 -5.24
CA GLY A 139 7.77 -5.77 -6.15
C GLY A 139 6.94 -4.59 -5.63
N GLN A 140 6.87 -3.54 -6.44
CA GLN A 140 5.96 -2.40 -6.25
C GLN A 140 5.42 -1.91 -7.59
N GLY A 141 4.17 -1.43 -7.63
CA GLY A 141 3.45 -1.07 -8.85
C GLY A 141 4.14 -0.03 -9.73
N ALA A 142 4.74 0.99 -9.11
CA ALA A 142 5.41 2.07 -9.84
C ALA A 142 6.65 1.63 -10.66
N LYS A 143 7.20 0.46 -10.38
CA LYS A 143 8.39 -0.08 -11.06
C LYS A 143 8.47 -1.61 -10.88
N GLY A 144 7.45 -2.33 -11.34
CA GLY A 144 7.41 -3.78 -11.31
C GLY A 144 8.62 -4.41 -12.02
N GLY A 145 9.21 -5.45 -11.42
CA GLY A 145 10.39 -6.12 -11.97
C GLY A 145 11.70 -5.34 -11.85
N GLN A 146 11.70 -4.20 -11.13
CA GLN A 146 12.89 -3.39 -10.90
C GLN A 146 13.15 -3.18 -9.41
N GLY A 147 14.43 -3.18 -9.02
CA GLY A 147 14.85 -2.92 -7.64
C GLY A 147 14.67 -1.46 -7.22
N GLY A 148 14.93 -1.20 -5.94
CA GLY A 148 14.95 0.14 -5.37
C GLY A 148 16.20 0.94 -5.78
N LEU A 149 16.06 2.26 -5.80
CA LEU A 149 17.16 3.19 -6.00
C LEU A 149 17.06 4.32 -4.97
N LEU A 150 18.15 4.58 -4.26
CA LEU A 150 18.39 5.82 -3.52
C LEU A 150 19.69 6.44 -4.03
N GLN A 151 19.57 7.62 -4.63
CA GLN A 151 20.70 8.36 -5.16
C GLN A 151 21.63 8.83 -4.03
N LYS A 152 22.93 8.84 -4.26
CA LYS A 152 23.97 9.20 -3.28
C LYS A 152 23.78 10.62 -2.71
N GLU A 153 23.19 11.53 -3.48
CA GLU A 153 22.88 12.90 -3.05
C GLU A 153 21.84 12.97 -1.93
N LYS A 154 21.05 11.90 -1.75
CA LYS A 154 20.07 11.73 -0.66
C LYS A 154 20.61 10.87 0.49
N LEU A 155 21.82 10.33 0.36
CA LEU A 155 22.40 9.42 1.33
C LEU A 155 23.17 10.22 2.38
N THR A 156 22.48 10.65 3.45
CA THR A 156 23.11 11.25 4.64
C THR A 156 23.73 10.18 5.53
N ALA A 157 24.56 10.58 6.49
CA ALA A 157 25.17 9.66 7.45
C ALA A 157 24.10 8.90 8.26
N GLU A 158 22.98 9.56 8.63
CA GLU A 158 21.86 8.93 9.34
C GLU A 158 21.13 7.90 8.47
N VAL A 159 20.84 8.25 7.20
CA VAL A 159 20.23 7.31 6.25
C VAL A 159 21.13 6.11 6.00
N ALA A 160 22.43 6.33 5.84
CA ALA A 160 23.42 5.27 5.65
C ALA A 160 23.49 4.33 6.85
N ALA A 161 23.48 4.88 8.07
CA ALA A 161 23.47 4.10 9.32
C ALA A 161 22.20 3.26 9.47
N VAL A 162 21.01 3.83 9.24
CA VAL A 162 19.72 3.12 9.32
C VAL A 162 19.62 2.01 8.27
N ARG A 163 20.14 2.25 7.06
CA ARG A 163 20.14 1.26 5.99
C ARG A 163 21.26 0.23 6.07
N GLY A 164 22.28 0.45 6.90
CA GLY A 164 23.46 -0.41 6.97
C GLY A 164 24.31 -0.35 5.68
N VAL A 165 24.43 0.80 5.03
CA VAL A 165 25.13 0.97 3.76
C VAL A 165 26.26 1.99 3.85
N LYS A 166 27.22 1.91 2.92
CA LYS A 166 28.36 2.85 2.84
C LYS A 166 27.92 4.14 2.14
N MET A 167 28.46 5.26 2.63
CA MET A 167 28.33 6.58 1.99
C MET A 167 29.02 6.65 0.63
N GLY A 168 28.57 7.58 -0.22
CA GLY A 168 29.28 8.00 -1.44
C GLY A 168 28.87 7.29 -2.73
N LEU A 169 28.03 6.27 -2.67
CA LEU A 169 27.52 5.53 -3.84
C LEU A 169 26.00 5.51 -3.84
N ASP A 170 25.41 5.38 -5.04
CA ASP A 170 23.98 5.10 -5.18
C ASP A 170 23.66 3.74 -4.53
N VAL A 171 22.55 3.68 -3.81
CA VAL A 171 22.10 2.46 -3.13
C VAL A 171 21.04 1.78 -3.98
N HIS A 172 21.36 0.59 -4.49
CA HIS A 172 20.46 -0.22 -5.29
C HIS A 172 20.02 -1.47 -4.53
N SER A 173 18.75 -1.78 -4.53
CA SER A 173 18.27 -3.11 -4.18
C SER A 173 18.18 -4.00 -5.43
N PRO A 174 18.49 -5.30 -5.32
CA PRO A 174 18.29 -6.25 -6.41
C PRO A 174 16.84 -6.25 -6.92
N ALA A 175 16.64 -6.62 -8.18
CA ALA A 175 15.29 -6.74 -8.77
C ALA A 175 14.50 -7.93 -8.19
N TYR A 176 15.18 -8.88 -7.58
CA TYR A 176 14.61 -10.09 -6.99
C TYR A 176 15.36 -10.47 -5.71
N HIS A 177 14.73 -11.26 -4.85
CA HIS A 177 15.36 -11.83 -3.67
C HIS A 177 16.37 -12.91 -4.07
N CYS A 178 17.60 -12.85 -3.57
CA CYS A 178 18.64 -13.83 -3.88
C CYS A 178 18.30 -15.25 -3.38
N ASP A 179 17.45 -15.33 -2.36
CA ASP A 179 17.05 -16.52 -1.62
C ASP A 179 15.58 -16.91 -1.78
N ILE A 180 14.85 -16.29 -2.73
CA ILE A 180 13.45 -16.63 -3.07
C ILE A 180 13.33 -16.68 -4.58
N LYS A 181 13.28 -17.87 -5.16
CA LYS A 181 13.24 -18.09 -6.62
C LYS A 181 12.00 -18.88 -7.08
N ASN A 182 11.30 -19.51 -6.14
CA ASN A 182 10.13 -20.33 -6.38
C ASN A 182 9.21 -20.34 -5.15
N ALA A 183 8.11 -21.09 -5.22
CA ALA A 183 7.12 -21.17 -4.14
C ALA A 183 7.69 -21.81 -2.86
N ASP A 184 8.57 -22.78 -2.98
CA ASP A 184 9.15 -23.49 -1.82
C ASP A 184 10.11 -22.60 -1.06
N ASP A 185 10.96 -21.83 -1.77
CA ASP A 185 11.83 -20.83 -1.16
C ASP A 185 11.00 -19.74 -0.45
N LEU A 186 9.93 -19.27 -1.09
CA LEU A 186 9.03 -18.29 -0.49
C LEU A 186 8.35 -18.86 0.75
N LYS A 187 7.90 -20.12 0.71
CA LYS A 187 7.32 -20.80 1.86
C LYS A 187 8.29 -20.91 3.01
N ALA A 188 9.51 -21.35 2.76
CA ALA A 188 10.55 -21.42 3.77
C ALA A 188 10.80 -20.04 4.41
N LYS A 189 10.77 -18.97 3.61
CA LYS A 189 10.94 -17.61 4.10
C LYS A 189 9.73 -17.13 4.94
N VAL A 190 8.50 -17.41 4.51
CA VAL A 190 7.28 -17.12 5.26
C VAL A 190 7.31 -17.84 6.61
N ASP A 191 7.65 -19.13 6.63
CA ASP A 191 7.68 -19.93 7.85
C ASP A 191 8.78 -19.44 8.82
N TRP A 192 9.96 -19.09 8.29
CA TRP A 192 11.04 -18.53 9.10
C TRP A 192 10.65 -17.17 9.72
N LEU A 193 10.10 -16.25 8.92
CA LEU A 193 9.66 -14.94 9.41
C LEU A 193 8.54 -15.06 10.43
N ARG A 194 7.59 -15.97 10.22
CA ARG A 194 6.49 -16.25 11.15
C ARG A 194 7.02 -16.74 12.50
N GLY A 195 7.98 -17.67 12.49
CA GLY A 195 8.62 -18.16 13.70
C GLY A 195 9.42 -17.07 14.42
N LEU A 196 10.24 -16.32 13.69
CA LEU A 196 11.09 -15.26 14.22
C LEU A 196 10.30 -14.11 14.86
N SER A 197 9.22 -13.69 14.24
CA SER A 197 8.40 -12.56 14.69
C SER A 197 7.36 -12.93 15.77
N GLY A 198 7.32 -14.19 16.21
CA GLY A 198 6.38 -14.67 17.22
C GLY A 198 4.94 -14.77 16.70
N GLY A 199 4.77 -15.05 15.41
CA GLY A 199 3.47 -15.34 14.80
C GLY A 199 2.66 -14.13 14.38
N VAL A 200 3.29 -12.97 14.15
CA VAL A 200 2.61 -11.82 13.52
C VAL A 200 2.23 -12.14 12.07
N PRO A 201 1.25 -11.44 11.48
CA PRO A 201 0.87 -11.64 10.08
C PRO A 201 2.05 -11.47 9.12
N ILE A 202 2.17 -12.38 8.17
CA ILE A 202 3.15 -12.30 7.09
C ILE A 202 2.42 -11.96 5.79
N ALA A 203 2.74 -10.79 5.22
CA ALA A 203 2.23 -10.35 3.93
C ALA A 203 3.26 -10.59 2.82
N VAL A 204 2.78 -10.98 1.64
CA VAL A 204 3.58 -11.01 0.41
C VAL A 204 3.06 -9.94 -0.53
N LYS A 205 3.90 -8.93 -0.85
CA LYS A 205 3.54 -7.84 -1.76
C LYS A 205 4.13 -8.04 -3.14
N LEU A 206 3.23 -8.04 -4.12
CA LEU A 206 3.49 -8.22 -5.54
C LEU A 206 3.22 -6.92 -6.30
N ALA A 207 4.03 -6.59 -7.29
CA ALA A 207 3.64 -5.62 -8.32
C ALA A 207 2.59 -6.26 -9.24
N ALA A 208 1.65 -5.46 -9.73
CA ALA A 208 0.63 -5.95 -10.66
C ALA A 208 1.24 -6.25 -12.04
N GLY A 209 1.59 -7.51 -12.25
CA GLY A 209 2.12 -8.10 -13.47
C GLY A 209 1.23 -9.25 -13.97
N ASP A 210 1.75 -10.46 -14.11
CA ASP A 210 0.97 -11.68 -14.38
C ASP A 210 0.28 -12.16 -13.10
N ILE A 211 -0.75 -11.42 -12.69
CA ILE A 211 -1.42 -11.57 -11.39
C ILE A 211 -1.83 -13.01 -11.11
N LYS A 212 -2.45 -13.68 -12.09
CA LYS A 212 -2.98 -15.04 -11.87
C LYS A 212 -1.88 -16.04 -11.55
N LYS A 213 -0.72 -15.93 -12.22
CA LYS A 213 0.41 -16.81 -11.95
C LYS A 213 1.14 -16.45 -10.67
N ASP A 214 1.39 -15.16 -10.45
CA ASP A 214 2.14 -14.70 -9.28
C ASP A 214 1.38 -14.95 -7.97
N VAL A 215 0.07 -14.69 -7.93
CA VAL A 215 -0.79 -14.99 -6.78
C VAL A 215 -0.86 -16.51 -6.54
N ALA A 216 -1.00 -17.33 -7.59
CA ALA A 216 -1.01 -18.77 -7.45
C ALA A 216 0.30 -19.33 -6.84
N VAL A 217 1.45 -18.72 -7.16
CA VAL A 217 2.75 -19.05 -6.55
C VAL A 217 2.78 -18.59 -5.10
N ALA A 218 2.35 -17.35 -4.82
CA ALA A 218 2.36 -16.78 -3.49
C ALA A 218 1.44 -17.54 -2.50
N VAL A 219 0.25 -17.96 -2.93
CA VAL A 219 -0.69 -18.77 -2.10
C VAL A 219 -0.07 -20.08 -1.64
N LYS A 220 0.72 -20.75 -2.48
CA LYS A 220 1.42 -22.00 -2.11
C LYS A 220 2.41 -21.81 -0.97
N ALA A 221 2.95 -20.61 -0.81
CA ALA A 221 3.84 -20.28 0.31
C ALA A 221 3.10 -20.06 1.63
N ASN A 222 1.77 -20.03 1.60
CA ASN A 222 0.89 -19.87 2.77
C ASN A 222 1.19 -18.63 3.63
N PRO A 223 1.33 -17.42 3.04
CA PRO A 223 1.31 -16.19 3.83
C PRO A 223 -0.09 -15.94 4.39
N ASP A 224 -0.23 -15.01 5.31
CA ASP A 224 -1.53 -14.62 5.85
C ASP A 224 -2.24 -13.63 4.91
N ILE A 225 -1.44 -12.85 4.17
CA ILE A 225 -1.90 -11.73 3.34
C ILE A 225 -1.20 -11.76 1.98
N ILE A 226 -1.96 -11.57 0.92
CA ILE A 226 -1.46 -11.23 -0.42
C ILE A 226 -1.76 -9.75 -0.68
N ALA A 227 -0.74 -8.96 -0.92
CA ALA A 227 -0.87 -7.54 -1.23
C ALA A 227 -0.52 -7.28 -2.70
N ILE A 228 -1.42 -6.68 -3.46
CA ILE A 228 -1.20 -6.32 -4.86
C ILE A 228 -0.98 -4.82 -4.96
N ASP A 229 0.15 -4.42 -5.54
CA ASP A 229 0.49 -3.02 -5.79
C ASP A 229 0.28 -2.72 -7.28
N GLY A 230 -0.87 -2.09 -7.58
CA GLY A 230 -1.29 -1.74 -8.93
C GLY A 230 -0.34 -0.76 -9.61
N GLY A 231 -0.27 -0.84 -10.91
CA GLY A 231 0.42 0.14 -11.76
C GLY A 231 -0.06 1.56 -11.45
N TRP A 232 0.74 2.55 -11.78
CA TRP A 232 0.49 3.98 -11.52
C TRP A 232 0.52 4.39 -10.04
N GLY A 233 0.94 3.52 -9.14
CA GLY A 233 1.40 3.92 -7.83
C GLY A 233 2.53 4.95 -7.95
N GLY A 234 2.66 5.86 -6.98
CA GLY A 234 3.72 6.87 -6.97
C GLY A 234 5.07 6.30 -6.51
N THR A 235 6.16 6.92 -6.96
CA THR A 235 7.53 6.64 -6.47
C THR A 235 8.38 7.90 -6.44
N GLY A 236 9.36 7.93 -5.54
CA GLY A 236 10.37 8.99 -5.49
C GLY A 236 11.50 8.82 -6.51
N ALA A 237 11.66 7.62 -7.09
CA ALA A 237 12.75 7.33 -8.03
C ALA A 237 12.43 6.10 -8.90
N ALA A 238 12.11 6.33 -10.16
CA ALA A 238 12.02 5.31 -11.20
C ALA A 238 12.40 5.91 -12.55
N PRO A 239 12.88 5.10 -13.50
CA PRO A 239 12.93 5.52 -14.91
C PRO A 239 11.53 5.85 -15.42
N GLU A 240 11.43 6.88 -16.25
CA GLU A 240 10.14 7.33 -16.79
C GLU A 240 9.39 6.21 -17.52
N VAL A 241 10.12 5.42 -18.33
CA VAL A 241 9.58 4.27 -19.05
C VAL A 241 8.92 3.25 -18.12
N MET A 242 9.46 3.06 -16.91
CA MET A 242 8.85 2.12 -15.95
C MET A 242 7.54 2.65 -15.37
N LEU A 243 7.46 3.96 -15.14
CA LEU A 243 6.22 4.60 -14.68
C LEU A 243 5.10 4.54 -15.72
N ASP A 244 5.46 4.69 -16.99
CA ASP A 244 4.50 4.89 -18.07
C ASP A 244 4.13 3.61 -18.83
N GLU A 245 5.03 2.60 -18.85
CA GLU A 245 4.87 1.43 -19.72
C GLU A 245 4.75 0.10 -18.95
N THR A 246 4.84 0.10 -17.60
CA THR A 246 4.77 -1.15 -16.85
C THR A 246 3.73 -1.12 -15.73
N GLY A 247 3.17 -2.29 -15.47
CA GLY A 247 2.20 -2.51 -14.40
C GLY A 247 0.75 -2.42 -14.86
N ILE A 248 -0.08 -3.30 -14.32
CA ILE A 248 -1.52 -3.36 -14.56
C ILE A 248 -2.22 -2.41 -13.55
N PRO A 249 -3.26 -1.64 -13.96
CA PRO A 249 -4.05 -0.82 -13.05
C PRO A 249 -4.65 -1.59 -11.88
N ALA A 250 -4.91 -0.89 -10.77
CA ALA A 250 -5.38 -1.52 -9.54
C ALA A 250 -6.72 -2.25 -9.71
N LEU A 251 -7.69 -1.71 -10.49
CA LEU A 251 -9.01 -2.33 -10.65
C LEU A 251 -8.93 -3.71 -11.32
N PRO A 252 -8.41 -3.86 -12.55
CA PRO A 252 -8.28 -5.19 -13.15
C PRO A 252 -7.35 -6.12 -12.36
N ALA A 253 -6.32 -5.58 -11.69
CA ALA A 253 -5.43 -6.36 -10.84
C ALA A 253 -6.15 -6.92 -9.60
N LEU A 254 -7.01 -6.13 -8.96
CA LEU A 254 -7.85 -6.56 -7.83
C LEU A 254 -8.77 -7.71 -8.23
N ILE A 255 -9.48 -7.56 -9.37
CA ILE A 255 -10.41 -8.59 -9.86
C ILE A 255 -9.67 -9.89 -10.16
N ALA A 256 -8.58 -9.82 -10.94
CA ALA A 256 -7.79 -11.01 -11.28
C ALA A 256 -7.19 -11.70 -10.04
N ALA A 257 -6.74 -10.91 -9.04
CA ALA A 257 -6.22 -11.44 -7.78
C ALA A 257 -7.33 -12.11 -6.95
N ARG A 258 -8.52 -11.50 -6.87
CA ARG A 258 -9.64 -12.07 -6.11
C ARG A 258 -10.12 -13.39 -6.72
N GLU A 259 -10.27 -13.44 -8.05
CA GLU A 259 -10.67 -14.66 -8.75
C GLU A 259 -9.73 -15.84 -8.46
N ILE A 260 -8.42 -15.63 -8.64
CA ILE A 260 -7.45 -16.71 -8.43
C ILE A 260 -7.31 -17.08 -6.96
N LEU A 261 -7.41 -16.08 -6.05
CA LEU A 261 -7.32 -16.31 -4.62
C LEU A 261 -8.51 -17.13 -4.12
N ASP A 262 -9.73 -16.85 -4.60
CA ASP A 262 -10.93 -17.64 -4.27
C ASP A 262 -10.82 -19.07 -4.80
N ASP A 263 -10.38 -19.26 -6.05
CA ASP A 263 -10.18 -20.58 -6.63
C ASP A 263 -9.12 -21.40 -5.85
N MET A 264 -8.00 -20.77 -5.49
CA MET A 264 -6.93 -21.41 -4.73
C MET A 264 -7.35 -21.70 -3.29
N ASN A 265 -8.06 -20.78 -2.62
CA ASN A 265 -8.52 -20.95 -1.26
C ASN A 265 -9.51 -22.11 -1.13
N MET A 266 -10.38 -22.32 -2.13
CA MET A 266 -11.24 -23.50 -2.19
C MET A 266 -10.44 -24.80 -2.26
N LYS A 267 -9.34 -24.81 -3.03
CA LYS A 267 -8.50 -26.00 -3.25
C LYS A 267 -7.61 -26.34 -2.05
N VAL A 268 -7.01 -25.34 -1.43
CA VAL A 268 -6.01 -25.54 -0.35
C VAL A 268 -6.57 -25.29 1.06
N LYS A 269 -7.84 -24.89 1.17
CA LYS A 269 -8.52 -24.52 2.43
C LYS A 269 -7.80 -23.41 3.23
N ALA A 270 -7.00 -22.60 2.54
CA ALA A 270 -6.36 -21.44 3.09
C ALA A 270 -7.24 -20.21 2.82
N LYS A 271 -7.18 -19.20 3.69
CA LYS A 271 -7.96 -17.95 3.56
C LYS A 271 -7.03 -16.77 3.71
N GLN A 272 -6.22 -16.53 2.67
CA GLN A 272 -5.41 -15.33 2.62
C GLN A 272 -6.31 -14.11 2.43
N GLU A 273 -5.94 -13.01 3.11
CA GLU A 273 -6.50 -11.70 2.87
C GLU A 273 -5.92 -11.09 1.58
N LEU A 274 -6.71 -10.26 0.91
CA LEU A 274 -6.29 -9.51 -0.27
C LEU A 274 -6.22 -8.03 0.05
N TRP A 275 -5.01 -7.47 0.02
CA TRP A 275 -4.81 -6.03 0.12
C TRP A 275 -4.46 -5.44 -1.24
N ILE A 276 -4.89 -4.20 -1.49
CA ILE A 276 -4.69 -3.54 -2.77
C ILE A 276 -4.06 -2.15 -2.59
N ALA A 277 -3.20 -1.77 -3.52
CA ALA A 277 -2.63 -0.43 -3.66
C ALA A 277 -2.70 0.03 -5.12
N GLY A 278 -2.56 1.31 -5.37
CA GLY A 278 -2.45 1.89 -6.71
C GLY A 278 -3.58 2.88 -7.05
N GLY A 279 -3.42 4.16 -6.66
CA GLY A 279 -4.30 5.24 -7.10
C GLY A 279 -5.55 5.47 -6.28
N PHE A 280 -5.58 5.10 -5.01
CA PHE A 280 -6.68 5.37 -4.08
C PHE A 280 -6.52 6.72 -3.40
N TYR A 281 -7.60 7.55 -3.39
CA TYR A 281 -7.58 8.92 -2.87
C TYR A 281 -8.74 9.26 -1.94
N THR A 282 -9.89 8.57 -2.04
CA THR A 282 -11.12 8.86 -1.30
C THR A 282 -11.61 7.63 -0.54
N GLY A 283 -12.50 7.83 0.43
CA GLY A 283 -13.22 6.73 1.06
C GLY A 283 -14.14 5.99 0.09
N GLY A 284 -14.67 6.71 -0.91
CA GLY A 284 -15.43 6.09 -1.99
C GLY A 284 -14.64 5.07 -2.82
N ASP A 285 -13.37 5.38 -3.15
CA ASP A 285 -12.49 4.43 -3.83
C ASP A 285 -12.24 3.17 -2.98
N VAL A 286 -12.00 3.39 -1.68
CA VAL A 286 -11.80 2.28 -0.73
C VAL A 286 -13.04 1.43 -0.60
N ALA A 287 -14.22 2.04 -0.45
CA ALA A 287 -15.50 1.32 -0.38
C ALA A 287 -15.73 0.44 -1.62
N LYS A 288 -15.43 0.95 -2.82
CA LYS A 288 -15.51 0.19 -4.07
C LYS A 288 -14.53 -0.97 -4.09
N ALA A 289 -13.29 -0.77 -3.62
CA ALA A 289 -12.32 -1.85 -3.52
C ALA A 289 -12.77 -2.95 -2.54
N LEU A 290 -13.35 -2.58 -1.38
CA LEU A 290 -13.94 -3.53 -0.43
C LEU A 290 -15.09 -4.31 -1.08
N ALA A 291 -16.01 -3.63 -1.75
CA ALA A 291 -17.13 -4.26 -2.46
C ALA A 291 -16.67 -5.24 -3.55
N LEU A 292 -15.49 -5.00 -4.14
CA LEU A 292 -14.85 -5.87 -5.13
C LEU A 292 -13.95 -6.95 -4.52
N GLY A 293 -13.91 -7.06 -3.18
CA GLY A 293 -13.28 -8.16 -2.46
C GLY A 293 -11.87 -7.88 -1.93
N ALA A 294 -11.44 -6.63 -1.83
CA ALA A 294 -10.28 -6.27 -1.01
C ALA A 294 -10.63 -6.34 0.48
N ASP A 295 -9.70 -6.77 1.33
CA ASP A 295 -9.84 -6.74 2.80
C ASP A 295 -9.29 -5.43 3.39
N ALA A 296 -8.27 -4.83 2.75
CA ALA A 296 -7.70 -3.54 3.12
C ALA A 296 -7.04 -2.84 1.92
N VAL A 297 -6.81 -1.52 2.05
CA VAL A 297 -6.31 -0.67 0.97
C VAL A 297 -5.14 0.16 1.43
N PHE A 298 -4.03 0.11 0.70
CA PHE A 298 -2.90 1.01 0.92
C PHE A 298 -3.11 2.34 0.21
N MET A 299 -2.88 3.43 0.93
CA MET A 299 -2.79 4.78 0.38
C MET A 299 -1.37 5.34 0.54
N GLY A 300 -0.77 5.78 -0.57
CA GLY A 300 0.57 6.40 -0.59
C GLY A 300 0.51 7.89 -0.91
N SER A 301 0.23 8.24 -2.16
CA SER A 301 0.20 9.64 -2.62
C SER A 301 -0.81 10.50 -1.87
N ALA A 302 -1.95 9.93 -1.47
CA ALA A 302 -2.95 10.60 -0.64
C ALA A 302 -2.38 10.97 0.74
N MET A 303 -1.62 10.06 1.38
CA MET A 303 -0.95 10.34 2.65
C MET A 303 0.13 11.41 2.51
N LEU A 304 0.86 11.43 1.38
CA LEU A 304 1.81 12.50 1.09
C LEU A 304 1.10 13.86 0.92
N ALA A 305 -0.06 13.89 0.27
CA ALA A 305 -0.89 15.10 0.16
C ALA A 305 -1.33 15.60 1.55
N ALA A 306 -1.77 14.69 2.43
CA ALA A 306 -2.11 15.01 3.82
C ALA A 306 -0.92 15.57 4.61
N LEU A 307 0.32 15.13 4.33
CA LEU A 307 1.56 15.70 4.87
C LEU A 307 1.87 17.11 4.32
N GLY A 308 1.15 17.60 3.32
CA GLY A 308 1.38 18.88 2.67
C GLY A 308 2.15 18.80 1.34
N CYS A 309 2.27 17.63 0.71
CA CYS A 309 2.83 17.48 -0.63
C CYS A 309 1.97 18.24 -1.66
N VAL A 310 2.60 19.04 -2.49
CA VAL A 310 1.95 19.87 -3.52
C VAL A 310 2.04 19.26 -4.94
N GLY A 311 2.49 18.01 -5.07
CA GLY A 311 2.54 17.32 -6.36
C GLY A 311 3.55 17.89 -7.36
N CYS A 312 4.59 18.57 -6.90
CA CYS A 312 5.59 19.23 -7.76
C CYS A 312 6.53 18.28 -8.53
N ASN A 313 6.45 16.98 -8.25
CA ASN A 313 7.28 15.91 -8.87
C ASN A 313 8.80 16.09 -8.73
N LEU A 314 9.28 16.91 -7.78
CA LEU A 314 10.70 17.09 -7.48
C LEU A 314 11.27 16.05 -6.50
N CYS A 315 10.51 14.99 -6.19
CA CYS A 315 10.91 13.98 -5.20
C CYS A 315 12.24 13.30 -5.54
N TYR A 316 12.52 13.10 -6.82
CA TYR A 316 13.75 12.43 -7.27
C TYR A 316 15.00 13.30 -7.06
N THR A 317 14.87 14.63 -7.05
CA THR A 317 16.01 15.56 -6.90
C THR A 317 16.47 15.72 -5.45
N GLY A 318 15.62 15.35 -4.47
CA GLY A 318 15.84 15.66 -3.05
C GLY A 318 15.52 17.12 -2.68
N GLN A 319 15.08 17.95 -3.62
CA GLN A 319 14.78 19.38 -3.42
C GLN A 319 13.27 19.61 -3.18
N CYS A 320 12.66 18.79 -2.33
CA CYS A 320 11.23 18.93 -2.00
C CYS A 320 10.98 20.21 -1.19
N PRO A 321 10.25 21.22 -1.73
CA PRO A 321 10.05 22.50 -1.05
C PRO A 321 9.18 22.37 0.22
N LYS A 322 8.41 21.29 0.32
CA LYS A 322 7.54 21.00 1.48
C LYS A 322 8.21 20.11 2.53
N GLY A 323 9.49 19.74 2.35
CA GLY A 323 10.21 18.93 3.32
C GLY A 323 9.86 17.44 3.33
N VAL A 324 8.93 16.98 2.47
CA VAL A 324 8.41 15.61 2.49
C VAL A 324 9.44 14.61 1.95
N ALA A 325 9.97 14.85 0.75
CA ALA A 325 10.87 13.92 0.05
C ALA A 325 12.27 14.55 -0.13
N THR A 326 12.91 14.86 0.99
CA THR A 326 14.24 15.47 1.05
C THR A 326 15.03 14.93 2.23
N GLN A 327 16.36 15.02 2.14
CA GLN A 327 17.29 14.80 3.25
C GLN A 327 18.05 16.08 3.64
N ASP A 328 17.76 17.21 2.97
CA ASP A 328 18.30 18.51 3.37
C ASP A 328 17.61 18.99 4.66
N PRO A 329 18.34 19.20 5.77
CA PRO A 329 17.76 19.67 7.02
C PRO A 329 17.04 21.03 6.90
N LYS A 330 17.49 21.89 5.97
CA LYS A 330 16.88 23.21 5.72
C LYS A 330 15.49 23.07 5.11
N LEU A 331 15.26 22.05 4.28
CA LEU A 331 13.98 21.77 3.68
C LEU A 331 13.12 20.88 4.60
N ALA A 332 13.70 19.87 5.24
CA ALA A 332 12.99 18.93 6.11
C ALA A 332 12.25 19.63 7.27
N LYS A 333 12.79 20.74 7.79
CA LYS A 333 12.15 21.56 8.84
C LYS A 333 10.84 22.22 8.41
N ASN A 334 10.53 22.26 7.10
CA ASN A 334 9.25 22.80 6.61
C ASN A 334 8.05 21.92 6.96
N ILE A 335 8.28 20.71 7.48
CA ILE A 335 7.22 19.87 8.08
C ILE A 335 7.14 20.16 9.58
N ASP A 336 6.03 20.71 10.01
CA ASP A 336 5.58 20.61 11.39
C ASP A 336 5.04 19.20 11.62
N VAL A 337 5.79 18.40 12.37
CA VAL A 337 5.51 16.97 12.54
C VAL A 337 4.14 16.71 13.16
N ASP A 338 3.75 17.49 14.17
CA ASP A 338 2.50 17.25 14.87
C ASP A 338 1.28 17.75 14.09
N ALA A 339 1.39 18.88 13.39
CA ALA A 339 0.36 19.37 12.48
C ALA A 339 0.18 18.39 11.30
N ALA A 340 1.26 17.94 10.69
CA ALA A 340 1.22 16.97 9.61
C ALA A 340 0.64 15.62 10.04
N ALA A 341 0.98 15.14 11.26
CA ALA A 341 0.40 13.93 11.82
C ALA A 341 -1.11 14.06 12.06
N ASN A 342 -1.58 15.22 12.52
CA ASN A 342 -3.02 15.50 12.67
C ASN A 342 -3.73 15.49 11.30
N ASN A 343 -3.12 16.10 10.29
CA ASN A 343 -3.69 16.11 8.94
C ASN A 343 -3.82 14.69 8.36
N VAL A 344 -2.78 13.84 8.53
CA VAL A 344 -2.83 12.43 8.11
C VAL A 344 -3.94 11.68 8.85
N ALA A 345 -4.02 11.84 10.18
CA ALA A 345 -5.06 11.18 10.97
C ALA A 345 -6.46 11.65 10.59
N ASN A 346 -6.67 12.96 10.41
CA ASN A 346 -7.95 13.52 10.02
C ASN A 346 -8.37 13.07 8.62
N PHE A 347 -7.43 13.01 7.67
CA PHE A 347 -7.69 12.51 6.33
C PHE A 347 -8.17 11.04 6.36
N ILE A 348 -7.47 10.16 7.09
CA ILE A 348 -7.86 8.76 7.23
C ILE A 348 -9.23 8.63 7.88
N LYS A 349 -9.48 9.37 8.97
CA LYS A 349 -10.77 9.36 9.67
C LYS A 349 -11.90 9.85 8.75
N HIS A 350 -11.65 10.91 7.97
CA HIS A 350 -12.64 11.42 7.02
C HIS A 350 -12.99 10.38 5.95
N CYS A 351 -12.00 9.77 5.32
CA CYS A 351 -12.23 8.67 4.36
C CYS A 351 -12.98 7.49 5.02
N ASN A 352 -12.67 7.18 6.29
CA ASN A 352 -13.36 6.12 7.02
C ASN A 352 -14.85 6.45 7.26
N GLU A 353 -15.19 7.70 7.54
CA GLU A 353 -16.59 8.13 7.64
C GLU A 353 -17.30 8.07 6.29
N GLU A 354 -16.64 8.44 5.17
CA GLU A 354 -17.19 8.25 3.83
C GLU A 354 -17.54 6.77 3.55
N ILE A 355 -16.66 5.84 3.92
CA ILE A 355 -16.92 4.39 3.76
C ILE A 355 -18.14 3.96 4.58
N LYS A 356 -18.27 4.42 5.83
CA LYS A 356 -19.41 4.11 6.69
C LYS A 356 -20.71 4.69 6.12
N MET A 357 -20.71 5.94 5.63
CA MET A 357 -21.88 6.54 4.99
C MET A 357 -22.35 5.72 3.79
N ILE A 358 -21.42 5.24 2.96
CA ILE A 358 -21.72 4.39 1.81
C ILE A 358 -22.29 3.05 2.30
N ALA A 359 -21.69 2.39 3.29
CA ALA A 359 -22.19 1.14 3.84
C ALA A 359 -23.61 1.31 4.40
N GLY A 360 -23.87 2.37 5.16
CA GLY A 360 -25.22 2.67 5.66
C GLY A 360 -26.22 2.89 4.53
N ALA A 361 -25.86 3.70 3.52
CA ALA A 361 -26.72 3.97 2.38
C ALA A 361 -27.03 2.72 1.54
N THR A 362 -26.15 1.72 1.55
CA THR A 362 -26.36 0.41 0.89
C THR A 362 -26.96 -0.64 1.80
N GLY A 363 -27.35 -0.30 3.04
CA GLY A 363 -28.05 -1.17 4.00
C GLY A 363 -27.13 -2.15 4.74
N HIS A 364 -25.89 -1.73 5.03
CA HIS A 364 -24.93 -2.51 5.80
C HIS A 364 -24.53 -1.78 7.09
N ASN A 365 -24.46 -2.50 8.20
CA ASN A 365 -23.96 -2.02 9.49
C ASN A 365 -22.48 -2.35 9.75
N ASP A 366 -21.80 -2.95 8.75
CA ASP A 366 -20.39 -3.22 8.73
C ASP A 366 -19.86 -3.01 7.30
N ILE A 367 -18.74 -2.27 7.18
CA ILE A 367 -18.16 -1.94 5.87
C ILE A 367 -17.67 -3.19 5.11
N HIS A 368 -17.33 -4.27 5.82
CA HIS A 368 -16.89 -5.54 5.21
C HIS A 368 -18.04 -6.36 4.63
N ASN A 369 -19.29 -5.92 4.79
CA ASN A 369 -20.45 -6.50 4.14
C ASN A 369 -20.72 -5.90 2.73
N LEU A 370 -20.02 -4.82 2.38
CA LEU A 370 -20.05 -4.28 1.01
C LEU A 370 -19.65 -5.37 0.01
N ASN A 371 -20.40 -5.47 -1.09
CA ASN A 371 -20.17 -6.51 -2.10
C ASN A 371 -20.55 -6.03 -3.50
N LYS A 372 -20.29 -6.84 -4.53
CA LYS A 372 -20.54 -6.50 -5.93
C LYS A 372 -21.99 -6.14 -6.25
N ASP A 373 -22.96 -6.69 -5.54
CA ASP A 373 -24.38 -6.41 -5.78
C ASP A 373 -24.77 -5.00 -5.37
N ASP A 374 -23.99 -4.38 -4.46
CA ASP A 374 -24.14 -2.97 -4.08
C ASP A 374 -23.63 -2.00 -5.14
N LEU A 375 -22.98 -2.49 -6.21
CA LEU A 375 -22.38 -1.68 -7.27
C LEU A 375 -23.14 -1.76 -8.59
N ARG A 376 -23.01 -0.68 -9.40
CA ARG A 376 -23.32 -0.69 -10.84
C ARG A 376 -22.16 -0.05 -11.61
N SER A 377 -21.92 -0.56 -12.81
CA SER A 377 -20.96 0.02 -13.74
C SER A 377 -21.64 1.02 -14.66
N LEU A 378 -21.00 2.17 -14.85
CA LEU A 378 -21.45 3.20 -15.78
C LEU A 378 -21.00 2.94 -17.22
N THR A 379 -20.07 1.98 -17.42
CA THR A 379 -19.49 1.64 -18.71
C THR A 379 -19.48 0.13 -18.95
N ALA A 380 -19.66 -0.29 -20.20
CA ALA A 380 -19.61 -1.70 -20.57
C ALA A 380 -18.21 -2.31 -20.32
N GLU A 381 -17.14 -1.53 -20.51
CA GLU A 381 -15.77 -1.97 -20.29
C GLU A 381 -15.53 -2.36 -18.83
N VAL A 382 -15.91 -1.48 -17.88
CA VAL A 382 -15.74 -1.76 -16.44
C VAL A 382 -16.69 -2.87 -15.98
N SER A 383 -17.90 -2.97 -16.54
CA SER A 383 -18.80 -4.09 -16.31
C SER A 383 -18.15 -5.42 -16.71
N GLN A 384 -17.55 -5.49 -17.89
CA GLN A 384 -16.86 -6.70 -18.37
C GLN A 384 -15.65 -7.08 -17.50
N ILE A 385 -14.86 -6.09 -17.07
CA ILE A 385 -13.67 -6.32 -16.22
C ILE A 385 -14.09 -6.84 -14.85
N THR A 386 -15.11 -6.21 -14.24
CA THR A 386 -15.47 -6.44 -12.82
C THR A 386 -16.53 -7.50 -12.61
N GLY A 387 -17.33 -7.79 -13.62
CA GLY A 387 -18.56 -8.59 -13.52
C GLY A 387 -19.68 -7.87 -12.74
N VAL A 388 -19.55 -6.55 -12.53
CA VAL A 388 -20.60 -5.71 -11.96
C VAL A 388 -21.62 -5.38 -13.04
N LYS A 389 -22.93 -5.46 -12.72
CA LYS A 389 -24.02 -5.15 -13.65
C LYS A 389 -23.93 -3.71 -14.15
N LEU A 390 -24.39 -3.48 -15.39
CA LEU A 390 -24.54 -2.13 -15.91
C LEU A 390 -25.62 -1.34 -15.14
N ALA A 391 -25.45 -0.03 -15.10
CA ALA A 391 -26.50 0.85 -14.57
C ALA A 391 -27.75 0.75 -15.44
N GLY A 392 -28.88 0.40 -14.79
CA GLY A 392 -30.16 0.17 -15.47
C GLY A 392 -30.56 -1.29 -15.65
N GLU A 393 -29.66 -2.26 -15.31
CA GLU A 393 -29.94 -3.69 -15.27
C GLU A 393 -30.50 -4.16 -13.92
#